data_2abaf8d5941b3e79ba46aaf15cca5729
#
_entry.id   2abaf8d5941b3e79ba46aaf15cca5729
#
_cell.length_a   1.000
_cell.length_b   1.000
_cell.length_c   1.000
_cell.angle_alpha   90.00
_cell.angle_beta   90.00
_cell.angle_gamma   90.00
#
_symmetry.space_group_name_H-M   'P 1'
#
loop_
_entity.id
_entity.type
_entity.pdbx_description
1 polymer ?
#
loop_
_entity_poly.entity_id
_entity_poly.type
_entity_poly.pdbx_seq_one_letter_code
_entity_poly.pdbx_strand_id
1 'polypeptide(L)'
;MGKSRIASLPALLVACAISLPLLASCTSAGVTRSRTATRQLAELKGSDTVASDEFGVSVAVSGTKAVVGTSGAAYAGRAYVFAKSASGWTQVAELKGSDTVAADRFGASVAISGTTVVVGAYDHAKDAGRAYVFTETASGWTQVAELKGSDTVADDYFGWSVAVSGTTAVVGAVGHAKYMGRAYVFTKTPSGWDQTAELEGSDIVAQNGFGTSVAVLGTTAIVGAEGYAKGTGRAYVFTETASGWKRVFVLKGSDTVTGDNFGTSVAISPTTAIVGAYGRADNAGRAYVFAKDAALWKQTAELRGSDTTTGDYFGISTAISGTSVVVGAYDHAEDAGRAYVFAKTASGWKETAELKGSDTVAEDYFGSSVAVSGTTAVTGSYGQAKYAGRAYVFKS
;
A
#
# COMPACT_ATOMS: atom_id res chain seq x y z
N MET A 1 -24.75 30.79 71.39
CA MET A 1 -26.03 31.49 71.58
C MET A 1 -26.69 31.56 70.22
N GLY A 2 -27.73 30.99 69.88
CA GLY A 2 -29.00 30.49 70.31
C GLY A 2 -29.67 30.05 69.00
N LYS A 3 -30.08 28.82 68.85
CA LYS A 3 -31.42 28.25 68.99
C LYS A 3 -32.49 29.11 68.22
N SER A 4 -33.29 28.64 67.24
CA SER A 4 -34.35 27.67 67.44
C SER A 4 -35.21 27.52 66.15
N ARG A 5 -35.53 26.29 65.80
CA ARG A 5 -36.83 25.58 65.64
C ARG A 5 -37.71 25.92 64.48
N ILE A 6 -37.90 24.91 63.61
CA ILE A 6 -39.01 23.94 63.42
C ILE A 6 -40.40 24.59 63.25
N ALA A 7 -41.05 24.31 62.13
CA ALA A 7 -42.46 23.95 62.07
C ALA A 7 -42.80 23.19 60.79
N SER A 8 -43.53 22.12 60.96
CA SER A 8 -43.99 21.04 60.12
C SER A 8 -45.34 21.34 59.49
N LEU A 9 -45.56 20.84 58.24
CA LEU A 9 -46.71 20.16 57.63
C LEU A 9 -48.13 20.81 57.73
N PRO A 10 -49.08 20.54 56.83
CA PRO A 10 -49.43 19.23 56.30
C PRO A 10 -49.80 19.12 54.79
N ALA A 11 -49.94 17.83 54.36
CA ALA A 11 -50.32 17.35 53.07
C ALA A 11 -51.77 17.71 52.67
N LEU A 12 -52.02 17.93 51.40
CA LEU A 12 -53.33 17.84 50.75
C LEU A 12 -53.26 16.94 49.53
N LEU A 13 -53.89 15.78 49.62
CA LEU A 13 -54.12 14.87 48.51
C LEU A 13 -55.17 15.51 47.56
N VAL A 14 -54.80 15.64 46.27
CA VAL A 14 -55.80 15.77 45.20
C VAL A 14 -55.47 14.70 44.13
N ALA A 15 -56.39 13.73 44.05
CA ALA A 15 -56.38 12.70 43.01
C ALA A 15 -56.79 13.36 41.70
N CYS A 16 -55.94 13.31 40.72
CA CYS A 16 -56.30 13.67 39.33
C CYS A 16 -55.89 12.47 38.45
N ALA A 17 -56.88 11.88 37.78
CA ALA A 17 -56.73 10.82 36.81
C ALA A 17 -55.89 11.31 35.62
N ILE A 18 -54.79 10.66 35.37
CA ILE A 18 -53.94 10.93 34.21
C ILE A 18 -54.07 9.75 33.25
N SER A 19 -54.66 10.02 32.10
CA SER A 19 -54.62 9.20 30.90
C SER A 19 -53.17 9.06 30.43
N LEU A 20 -52.69 7.83 30.31
CA LEU A 20 -51.38 7.50 29.69
C LEU A 20 -51.42 7.88 28.20
N PRO A 21 -50.42 8.60 27.69
CA PRO A 21 -50.12 8.56 26.26
C PRO A 21 -49.29 7.30 25.96
N LEU A 22 -49.72 6.52 24.94
CA LEU A 22 -48.91 5.48 24.30
C LEU A 22 -47.55 6.10 23.87
N LEU A 23 -46.48 5.65 24.49
CA LEU A 23 -45.15 5.82 23.97
C LEU A 23 -45.01 4.94 22.73
N ALA A 24 -45.14 5.51 21.55
CA ALA A 24 -44.72 4.91 20.32
C ALA A 24 -43.19 4.80 20.39
N SER A 25 -42.67 3.59 20.62
CA SER A 25 -41.28 3.26 20.45
C SER A 25 -40.91 3.47 18.98
N CYS A 26 -40.31 4.61 18.63
CA CYS A 26 -39.57 4.73 17.39
C CYS A 26 -38.37 3.79 17.46
N THR A 27 -38.55 2.56 17.02
CA THR A 27 -37.43 1.71 16.59
C THR A 27 -36.82 2.41 15.37
N SER A 28 -35.69 3.07 15.57
CA SER A 28 -34.83 3.47 14.46
C SER A 28 -34.46 2.17 13.74
N ALA A 29 -35.14 1.89 12.63
CA ALA A 29 -34.68 0.89 11.68
C ALA A 29 -33.30 1.36 11.22
N GLY A 30 -32.26 0.81 11.83
CA GLY A 30 -30.91 0.92 11.35
C GLY A 30 -30.93 0.41 9.91
N VAL A 31 -30.79 1.27 8.96
CA VAL A 31 -30.51 0.90 7.58
C VAL A 31 -29.14 0.27 7.59
N THR A 32 -29.09 -1.03 7.86
CA THR A 32 -27.95 -1.86 7.53
C THR A 32 -27.83 -1.82 6.01
N ARG A 33 -27.04 -0.87 5.51
CA ARG A 33 -26.63 -0.88 4.11
C ARG A 33 -25.91 -2.21 3.90
N SER A 34 -26.55 -3.12 3.16
CA SER A 34 -25.93 -4.34 2.68
C SER A 34 -24.66 -3.91 1.92
N ARG A 35 -23.50 -4.11 2.54
CA ARG A 35 -22.21 -4.05 1.84
C ARG A 35 -22.29 -5.18 0.82
N THR A 36 -22.14 -4.86 -0.45
CA THR A 36 -22.01 -5.87 -1.48
C THR A 36 -20.73 -6.64 -1.13
N ALA A 37 -20.88 -7.90 -0.71
CA ALA A 37 -19.73 -8.75 -0.44
C ALA A 37 -18.90 -8.83 -1.73
N THR A 38 -17.73 -8.24 -1.73
CA THR A 38 -16.85 -8.26 -2.89
C THR A 38 -16.40 -9.70 -3.11
N ARG A 39 -16.72 -10.24 -4.29
CA ARG A 39 -16.48 -11.65 -4.59
C ARG A 39 -14.98 -11.88 -4.78
N GLN A 40 -14.40 -12.77 -3.98
CA GLN A 40 -13.11 -13.37 -4.25
C GLN A 40 -13.19 -14.17 -5.56
N LEU A 41 -12.29 -13.92 -6.48
CA LEU A 41 -12.22 -14.55 -7.79
C LEU A 41 -11.22 -15.72 -7.82
N ALA A 42 -10.13 -15.60 -7.06
CA ALA A 42 -9.10 -16.62 -6.98
C ALA A 42 -8.28 -16.46 -5.68
N GLU A 43 -7.69 -17.56 -5.26
CA GLU A 43 -6.54 -17.64 -4.37
C GLU A 43 -5.32 -18.01 -5.19
N LEU A 44 -4.22 -17.30 -5.01
CA LEU A 44 -2.96 -17.52 -5.70
C LEU A 44 -1.94 -18.07 -4.71
N LYS A 45 -1.17 -19.05 -5.17
CA LYS A 45 0.00 -19.58 -4.46
C LYS A 45 1.08 -19.93 -5.49
N GLY A 46 2.32 -19.82 -5.11
CA GLY A 46 3.43 -20.31 -5.93
C GLY A 46 3.43 -21.85 -5.97
N SER A 47 3.83 -22.40 -7.09
CA SER A 47 3.81 -23.85 -7.33
C SER A 47 4.69 -24.66 -6.36
N ASP A 48 5.70 -24.02 -5.79
CA ASP A 48 6.70 -24.62 -4.91
C ASP A 48 6.88 -23.89 -3.57
N THR A 49 5.95 -22.96 -3.22
CA THR A 49 6.02 -22.23 -1.94
C THR A 49 5.81 -23.15 -0.74
N VAL A 50 6.67 -22.96 0.26
CA VAL A 50 6.68 -23.70 1.53
C VAL A 50 6.64 -22.73 2.71
N ALA A 51 6.57 -23.25 3.92
CA ALA A 51 6.57 -22.44 5.15
C ALA A 51 7.78 -21.48 5.17
N SER A 52 7.54 -20.24 5.60
CA SER A 52 8.51 -19.14 5.68
C SER A 52 8.95 -18.55 4.33
N ASP A 53 8.26 -18.83 3.22
CA ASP A 53 8.55 -18.18 1.94
C ASP A 53 7.92 -16.79 1.81
N GLU A 54 6.89 -16.48 2.63
CA GLU A 54 6.22 -15.18 2.67
C GLU A 54 5.60 -14.77 1.31
N PHE A 55 5.01 -15.74 0.59
CA PHE A 55 4.31 -15.44 -0.67
C PHE A 55 3.19 -14.42 -0.44
N GLY A 56 3.17 -13.36 -1.23
CA GLY A 56 2.22 -12.26 -1.06
C GLY A 56 2.77 -11.08 -0.25
N VAL A 57 4.05 -11.11 0.17
CA VAL A 57 4.69 -9.94 0.80
C VAL A 57 4.62 -8.72 -0.11
N SER A 58 4.65 -8.91 -1.41
CA SER A 58 4.46 -7.89 -2.41
C SER A 58 3.57 -8.38 -3.55
N VAL A 59 2.68 -7.52 -4.05
CA VAL A 59 1.79 -7.83 -5.18
C VAL A 59 1.73 -6.66 -6.16
N ALA A 60 1.58 -6.99 -7.45
CA ALA A 60 1.34 -6.01 -8.50
C ALA A 60 0.39 -6.60 -9.55
N VAL A 61 -0.43 -5.77 -10.20
CA VAL A 61 -1.37 -6.20 -11.23
C VAL A 61 -1.44 -5.20 -12.38
N SER A 62 -1.45 -5.71 -13.60
CA SER A 62 -1.61 -4.92 -14.84
C SER A 62 -2.51 -5.70 -15.81
N GLY A 63 -3.74 -5.21 -15.99
CA GLY A 63 -4.74 -5.85 -16.83
C GLY A 63 -5.06 -7.28 -16.38
N THR A 64 -4.65 -8.26 -17.18
CA THR A 64 -4.89 -9.69 -16.94
C THR A 64 -3.71 -10.43 -16.31
N LYS A 65 -2.68 -9.70 -15.87
CA LYS A 65 -1.48 -10.29 -15.27
C LYS A 65 -1.29 -9.79 -13.84
N ALA A 66 -0.92 -10.68 -12.93
CA ALA A 66 -0.51 -10.36 -11.58
C ALA A 66 0.88 -10.92 -11.31
N VAL A 67 1.65 -10.20 -10.50
CA VAL A 67 2.95 -10.64 -9.99
C VAL A 67 2.87 -10.68 -8.48
N VAL A 68 3.36 -11.77 -7.90
CA VAL A 68 3.40 -11.96 -6.46
C VAL A 68 4.81 -12.34 -6.06
N GLY A 69 5.38 -11.61 -5.11
CA GLY A 69 6.71 -11.86 -4.60
C GLY A 69 6.71 -12.71 -3.34
N THR A 70 7.87 -13.33 -3.09
CA THR A 70 8.25 -13.99 -1.83
C THR A 70 9.55 -13.37 -1.32
N SER A 71 9.74 -13.25 -0.02
CA SER A 71 10.97 -12.70 0.54
C SER A 71 11.63 -13.57 1.61
N GLY A 72 11.16 -14.81 1.75
CA GLY A 72 11.65 -15.73 2.78
C GLY A 72 13.18 -15.83 2.83
N ALA A 73 13.76 -15.51 4.00
CA ALA A 73 15.20 -15.37 4.17
C ALA A 73 16.00 -16.68 4.00
N ALA A 74 15.35 -17.84 4.08
CA ALA A 74 16.01 -19.14 3.88
C ALA A 74 16.40 -19.39 2.42
N TYR A 75 15.82 -18.62 1.49
CA TYR A 75 16.02 -18.77 0.05
C TYR A 75 16.37 -17.41 -0.58
N ALA A 76 16.77 -17.43 -1.85
CA ALA A 76 17.05 -16.20 -2.59
C ALA A 76 15.82 -15.30 -2.78
N GLY A 77 14.62 -15.86 -2.51
CA GLY A 77 13.34 -15.26 -2.87
C GLY A 77 12.92 -15.58 -4.30
N ARG A 78 11.68 -15.29 -4.64
CA ARG A 78 11.06 -15.55 -5.95
C ARG A 78 10.03 -14.48 -6.29
N ALA A 79 9.67 -14.39 -7.56
CA ALA A 79 8.45 -13.73 -7.96
C ALA A 79 7.69 -14.64 -8.96
N TYR A 80 6.38 -14.70 -8.80
CA TYR A 80 5.52 -15.56 -9.62
C TYR A 80 4.59 -14.70 -10.46
N VAL A 81 4.51 -15.03 -11.74
CA VAL A 81 3.59 -14.36 -12.66
C VAL A 81 2.38 -15.23 -12.88
N PHE A 82 1.21 -14.65 -12.70
CA PHE A 82 -0.09 -15.27 -12.97
C PHE A 82 -0.77 -14.55 -14.12
N ALA A 83 -1.44 -15.31 -14.97
CA ALA A 83 -2.27 -14.77 -16.05
C ALA A 83 -3.72 -15.20 -15.86
N LYS A 84 -4.64 -14.28 -16.17
CA LYS A 84 -6.08 -14.53 -16.19
C LYS A 84 -6.50 -15.05 -17.56
N SER A 85 -7.16 -16.19 -17.56
CA SER A 85 -7.79 -16.78 -18.74
C SER A 85 -9.30 -16.95 -18.51
N ALA A 86 -9.99 -17.56 -19.46
CA ALA A 86 -11.41 -17.95 -19.29
C ALA A 86 -11.61 -18.97 -18.15
N SER A 87 -10.61 -19.81 -17.88
CA SER A 87 -10.61 -20.82 -16.80
C SER A 87 -10.18 -20.26 -15.43
N GLY A 88 -9.80 -19.00 -15.36
CA GLY A 88 -9.36 -18.35 -14.11
C GLY A 88 -7.91 -17.87 -14.15
N TRP A 89 -7.31 -17.72 -12.96
CA TRP A 89 -5.93 -17.29 -12.80
C TRP A 89 -5.00 -18.50 -12.69
N THR A 90 -3.94 -18.54 -13.49
CA THR A 90 -2.96 -19.62 -13.50
C THR A 90 -1.54 -19.05 -13.46
N GLN A 91 -0.64 -19.71 -12.75
CA GLN A 91 0.79 -19.38 -12.78
C GLN A 91 1.34 -19.67 -14.16
N VAL A 92 2.03 -18.69 -14.76
CA VAL A 92 2.64 -18.80 -16.10
C VAL A 92 4.15 -18.67 -16.07
N ALA A 93 4.72 -18.16 -14.98
CA ALA A 93 6.17 -18.09 -14.79
C ALA A 93 6.56 -18.03 -13.32
N GLU A 94 7.79 -18.45 -13.05
CA GLU A 94 8.57 -18.19 -11.84
C GLU A 94 9.79 -17.37 -12.26
N LEU A 95 10.02 -16.25 -11.59
CA LEU A 95 11.13 -15.33 -11.87
C LEU A 95 12.19 -15.46 -10.78
N LYS A 96 13.45 -15.50 -11.20
CA LYS A 96 14.66 -15.52 -10.34
C LYS A 96 15.65 -14.52 -10.90
N GLY A 97 16.36 -13.81 -10.04
CA GLY A 97 17.52 -13.05 -10.46
C GLY A 97 18.67 -13.98 -10.88
N SER A 98 19.39 -13.60 -11.92
CA SER A 98 20.44 -14.44 -12.51
C SER A 98 21.58 -14.80 -11.56
N ASP A 99 21.80 -14.00 -10.53
CA ASP A 99 22.89 -14.08 -9.57
C ASP A 99 22.41 -14.01 -8.10
N THR A 100 21.10 -14.05 -7.87
CA THR A 100 20.56 -14.02 -6.50
C THR A 100 20.88 -15.30 -5.72
N VAL A 101 21.25 -15.11 -4.47
CA VAL A 101 21.59 -16.17 -3.51
C VAL A 101 20.69 -16.09 -2.27
N ALA A 102 20.84 -17.07 -1.37
CA ALA A 102 20.06 -17.09 -0.12
C ALA A 102 20.22 -15.76 0.64
N ALA A 103 19.12 -15.30 1.22
CA ALA A 103 18.96 -14.04 1.95
C ALA A 103 18.93 -12.74 1.11
N ASP A 104 19.05 -12.79 -0.21
CA ASP A 104 18.96 -11.59 -1.07
C ASP A 104 17.58 -10.94 -1.12
N ARG A 105 16.54 -11.68 -0.68
CA ARG A 105 15.13 -11.23 -0.65
C ARG A 105 14.60 -10.78 -2.01
N PHE A 106 14.98 -11.47 -3.08
CA PHE A 106 14.38 -11.24 -4.40
C PHE A 106 12.85 -11.46 -4.32
N GLY A 107 12.08 -10.50 -4.79
CA GLY A 107 10.61 -10.54 -4.67
C GLY A 107 10.05 -9.75 -3.49
N ALA A 108 10.88 -9.17 -2.61
CA ALA A 108 10.41 -8.31 -1.53
C ALA A 108 9.61 -7.11 -2.03
N SER A 109 9.91 -6.64 -3.23
CA SER A 109 9.13 -5.63 -3.95
C SER A 109 8.94 -6.04 -5.40
N VAL A 110 7.72 -5.85 -5.95
CA VAL A 110 7.40 -6.17 -7.36
C VAL A 110 6.57 -5.07 -7.99
N ALA A 111 6.77 -4.85 -9.28
CA ALA A 111 5.96 -3.96 -10.10
C ALA A 111 5.76 -4.54 -11.50
N ILE A 112 4.62 -4.28 -12.13
CA ILE A 112 4.32 -4.71 -13.49
C ILE A 112 3.66 -3.61 -14.31
N SER A 113 4.10 -3.46 -15.54
CA SER A 113 3.47 -2.60 -16.57
C SER A 113 3.43 -3.35 -17.90
N GLY A 114 2.26 -3.85 -18.26
CA GLY A 114 2.05 -4.63 -19.48
C GLY A 114 2.90 -5.91 -19.53
N THR A 115 3.97 -5.89 -20.30
CA THR A 115 4.90 -7.01 -20.50
C THR A 115 6.22 -6.85 -19.74
N THR A 116 6.36 -5.83 -18.89
CA THR A 116 7.57 -5.56 -18.14
C THR A 116 7.30 -5.75 -16.64
N VAL A 117 8.14 -6.54 -15.97
CA VAL A 117 8.15 -6.75 -14.52
C VAL A 117 9.49 -6.25 -13.97
N VAL A 118 9.42 -5.54 -12.84
CA VAL A 118 10.61 -5.16 -12.04
C VAL A 118 10.49 -5.82 -10.67
N VAL A 119 11.57 -6.43 -10.22
CA VAL A 119 11.63 -7.16 -8.94
C VAL A 119 12.83 -6.67 -8.15
N GLY A 120 12.62 -6.24 -6.91
CA GLY A 120 13.69 -5.84 -6.00
C GLY A 120 14.26 -7.02 -5.20
N ALA A 121 15.55 -6.91 -4.87
CA ALA A 121 16.32 -7.80 -4.02
C ALA A 121 17.24 -6.93 -3.15
N TYR A 122 16.67 -6.32 -2.11
CA TYR A 122 17.32 -5.23 -1.41
C TYR A 122 18.49 -5.67 -0.52
N ASP A 123 18.56 -6.94 -0.09
CA ASP A 123 19.67 -7.47 0.70
C ASP A 123 20.80 -8.04 -0.20
N HIS A 124 20.66 -8.03 -1.54
CA HIS A 124 21.71 -8.50 -2.45
C HIS A 124 23.02 -7.73 -2.27
N ALA A 125 24.15 -8.43 -2.42
CA ALA A 125 25.48 -7.85 -2.39
C ALA A 125 25.81 -7.07 -1.10
N LYS A 126 25.58 -7.66 0.08
CA LYS A 126 25.79 -7.05 1.41
C LYS A 126 24.87 -5.83 1.59
N ASP A 127 23.60 -6.02 1.29
CA ASP A 127 22.54 -5.00 1.47
C ASP A 127 22.73 -3.75 0.58
N ALA A 128 23.65 -3.80 -0.40
CA ALA A 128 23.71 -2.74 -1.43
C ALA A 128 22.46 -2.74 -2.29
N GLY A 129 21.87 -3.93 -2.47
CA GLY A 129 20.63 -4.17 -3.18
C GLY A 129 20.72 -4.15 -4.71
N ARG A 130 19.73 -4.74 -5.33
CA ARG A 130 19.53 -4.82 -6.79
C ARG A 130 18.05 -4.76 -7.13
N ALA A 131 17.78 -4.46 -8.40
CA ALA A 131 16.47 -4.71 -8.99
C ALA A 131 16.66 -5.37 -10.37
N TYR A 132 15.77 -6.28 -10.71
CA TYR A 132 15.85 -7.07 -11.93
C TYR A 132 14.66 -6.78 -12.82
N VAL A 133 14.91 -6.59 -14.10
CA VAL A 133 13.87 -6.35 -15.09
C VAL A 133 13.66 -7.58 -15.94
N PHE A 134 12.41 -8.00 -16.01
CA PHE A 134 11.96 -9.10 -16.87
C PHE A 134 11.00 -8.58 -17.93
N THR A 135 11.08 -9.17 -19.11
CA THR A 135 10.14 -8.86 -20.20
C THR A 135 9.51 -10.16 -20.71
N GLU A 136 8.21 -10.11 -20.94
CA GLU A 136 7.49 -11.20 -21.59
C GLU A 136 7.80 -11.22 -23.09
N THR A 137 8.16 -12.40 -23.58
CA THR A 137 8.45 -12.69 -24.98
C THR A 137 7.59 -13.85 -25.45
N ALA A 138 7.66 -14.19 -26.72
CA ALA A 138 6.98 -15.38 -27.26
C ALA A 138 7.45 -16.69 -26.61
N SER A 139 8.68 -16.72 -26.07
CA SER A 139 9.25 -17.86 -25.36
C SER A 139 9.03 -17.85 -23.84
N GLY A 140 8.30 -16.87 -23.31
CA GLY A 140 8.05 -16.68 -21.88
C GLY A 140 8.74 -15.44 -21.31
N TRP A 141 8.92 -15.41 -19.99
CA TRP A 141 9.52 -14.29 -19.26
C TRP A 141 11.05 -14.44 -19.22
N THR A 142 11.77 -13.40 -19.60
CA THR A 142 13.24 -13.38 -19.66
C THR A 142 13.76 -12.16 -18.92
N GLN A 143 14.80 -12.34 -18.07
CA GLN A 143 15.55 -11.23 -17.49
C GLN A 143 16.28 -10.47 -18.60
N VAL A 144 16.09 -9.16 -18.66
CA VAL A 144 16.66 -8.28 -19.67
C VAL A 144 17.61 -7.24 -19.08
N ALA A 145 17.56 -7.03 -17.77
CA ALA A 145 18.48 -6.13 -17.09
C ALA A 145 18.59 -6.47 -15.60
N GLU A 146 19.73 -6.12 -15.03
CA GLU A 146 20.00 -5.93 -13.61
C GLU A 146 20.24 -4.44 -13.39
N LEU A 147 19.51 -3.84 -12.45
CA LEU A 147 19.60 -2.43 -12.12
C LEU A 147 20.33 -2.25 -10.80
N LYS A 148 21.21 -1.27 -10.76
CA LYS A 148 21.87 -0.77 -9.55
C LYS A 148 21.99 0.74 -9.62
N GLY A 149 21.94 1.44 -8.51
CA GLY A 149 22.26 2.87 -8.47
C GLY A 149 23.76 3.09 -8.73
N SER A 150 24.07 4.17 -9.41
CA SER A 150 25.45 4.52 -9.81
C SER A 150 26.42 4.68 -8.63
N ASP A 151 25.89 5.01 -7.44
CA ASP A 151 26.63 5.28 -6.22
C ASP A 151 26.18 4.41 -5.03
N THR A 152 25.37 3.36 -5.26
CA THR A 152 24.92 2.46 -4.20
C THR A 152 26.06 1.63 -3.65
N VAL A 153 26.12 1.56 -2.32
CA VAL A 153 27.10 0.79 -1.52
C VAL A 153 26.38 -0.14 -0.53
N ALA A 154 27.14 -0.92 0.25
CA ALA A 154 26.58 -1.76 1.29
C ALA A 154 25.65 -0.97 2.22
N ASP A 155 24.55 -1.61 2.68
CA ASP A 155 23.51 -1.05 3.56
C ASP A 155 22.61 0.03 2.90
N ASP A 156 22.68 0.23 1.57
CA ASP A 156 21.82 1.20 0.87
C ASP A 156 20.42 0.64 0.55
N TYR A 157 20.26 -0.69 0.54
CA TYR A 157 18.98 -1.37 0.28
C TYR A 157 18.31 -0.96 -1.03
N PHE A 158 19.09 -0.82 -2.11
CA PHE A 158 18.52 -0.56 -3.44
C PHE A 158 17.58 -1.69 -3.86
N GLY A 159 16.38 -1.37 -4.32
CA GLY A 159 15.35 -2.37 -4.59
C GLY A 159 14.37 -2.58 -3.42
N TRP A 160 14.48 -1.79 -2.33
CA TRP A 160 13.51 -1.77 -1.25
C TRP A 160 12.09 -1.55 -1.75
N SER A 161 11.94 -0.61 -2.64
CA SER A 161 10.69 -0.32 -3.35
C SER A 161 10.94 -0.20 -4.85
N VAL A 162 10.00 -0.68 -5.67
CA VAL A 162 10.10 -0.60 -7.12
C VAL A 162 8.76 -0.17 -7.74
N ALA A 163 8.82 0.59 -8.82
CA ALA A 163 7.67 0.95 -9.63
C ALA A 163 8.07 0.98 -11.11
N VAL A 164 7.13 0.66 -12.01
CA VAL A 164 7.35 0.70 -13.46
C VAL A 164 6.12 1.20 -14.20
N SER A 165 6.33 2.07 -15.19
CA SER A 165 5.30 2.57 -16.09
C SER A 165 5.88 2.69 -17.51
N GLY A 166 5.44 1.81 -18.40
CA GLY A 166 5.95 1.75 -19.77
C GLY A 166 7.47 1.52 -19.82
N THR A 167 8.21 2.55 -20.22
CA THR A 167 9.67 2.53 -20.37
C THR A 167 10.43 3.11 -19.18
N THR A 168 9.75 3.51 -18.11
CA THR A 168 10.36 4.15 -16.93
C THR A 168 10.21 3.26 -15.71
N ALA A 169 11.30 2.97 -15.01
CA ALA A 169 11.32 2.32 -13.71
C ALA A 169 11.88 3.27 -12.65
N VAL A 170 11.33 3.22 -11.45
CA VAL A 170 11.85 3.95 -10.27
C VAL A 170 12.14 2.94 -9.19
N VAL A 171 13.31 3.05 -8.59
CA VAL A 171 13.80 2.13 -7.55
C VAL A 171 14.27 2.93 -6.34
N GLY A 172 13.75 2.60 -5.17
CA GLY A 172 14.14 3.20 -3.90
C GLY A 172 15.34 2.48 -3.27
N ALA A 173 16.21 3.26 -2.63
CA ALA A 173 17.35 2.82 -1.81
C ALA A 173 17.23 3.53 -0.45
N VAL A 174 16.44 2.97 0.44
CA VAL A 174 16.00 3.61 1.69
C VAL A 174 17.15 3.84 2.67
N GLY A 175 18.18 2.98 2.65
CA GLY A 175 19.37 3.05 3.53
C GLY A 175 20.43 4.05 3.07
N HIS A 176 20.36 4.50 1.81
CA HIS A 176 21.41 5.37 1.24
C HIS A 176 21.76 6.54 2.16
N ALA A 177 23.08 6.79 2.31
CA ALA A 177 23.61 7.88 3.12
C ALA A 177 23.04 7.93 4.56
N LYS A 178 23.12 6.81 5.31
CA LYS A 178 22.60 6.68 6.70
C LYS A 178 21.09 6.85 6.80
N TYR A 179 20.34 6.21 5.92
CA TYR A 179 18.90 6.30 5.85
C TYR A 179 18.36 7.71 5.51
N MET A 180 19.16 8.57 4.90
CA MET A 180 18.61 9.71 4.17
C MET A 180 17.68 9.20 3.08
N GLY A 181 18.17 8.18 2.39
CA GLY A 181 17.50 7.52 1.30
C GLY A 181 17.61 8.22 -0.04
N ARG A 182 17.40 7.48 -1.10
CA ARG A 182 17.44 7.96 -2.49
C ARG A 182 16.47 7.14 -3.36
N ALA A 183 16.08 7.69 -4.50
CA ALA A 183 15.40 6.92 -5.53
C ALA A 183 16.07 7.17 -6.88
N TYR A 184 16.15 6.13 -7.69
CA TYR A 184 16.82 6.13 -8.98
C TYR A 184 15.82 5.88 -10.09
N VAL A 185 15.94 6.65 -11.17
CA VAL A 185 15.12 6.49 -12.36
C VAL A 185 15.93 5.81 -13.46
N PHE A 186 15.35 4.76 -14.02
CA PHE A 186 15.88 4.05 -15.16
C PHE A 186 14.93 4.18 -16.33
N THR A 187 15.46 4.41 -17.51
CA THR A 187 14.69 4.51 -18.74
C THR A 187 15.12 3.42 -19.70
N LYS A 188 14.16 2.73 -20.30
CA LYS A 188 14.43 1.75 -21.35
C LYS A 188 14.83 2.45 -22.63
N THR A 189 16.01 2.09 -23.14
CA THR A 189 16.60 2.58 -24.37
C THR A 189 16.81 1.41 -25.36
N PRO A 190 17.20 1.65 -26.60
CA PRO A 190 17.59 0.56 -27.51
C PRO A 190 18.76 -0.29 -27.02
N SER A 191 19.64 0.28 -26.15
CA SER A 191 20.79 -0.41 -25.56
C SER A 191 20.45 -1.19 -24.27
N GLY A 192 19.27 -0.97 -23.68
CA GLY A 192 18.87 -1.61 -22.42
C GLY A 192 18.15 -0.67 -21.47
N TRP A 193 18.39 -0.84 -20.18
CA TRP A 193 17.86 0.05 -19.14
C TRP A 193 19.00 0.89 -18.55
N ASP A 194 18.94 2.19 -18.76
CA ASP A 194 19.97 3.14 -18.34
C ASP A 194 19.47 4.01 -17.19
N GLN A 195 20.31 4.26 -16.17
CA GLN A 195 20.01 5.22 -15.12
C GLN A 195 20.00 6.63 -15.74
N THR A 196 18.88 7.32 -15.63
CA THR A 196 18.69 8.67 -16.23
C THR A 196 18.55 9.77 -15.20
N ALA A 197 18.25 9.44 -13.95
CA ALA A 197 18.19 10.41 -12.86
C ALA A 197 18.36 9.78 -11.48
N GLU A 198 18.72 10.62 -10.54
CA GLU A 198 18.62 10.41 -9.11
C GLU A 198 17.60 11.40 -8.55
N LEU A 199 16.70 10.93 -7.71
CA LEU A 199 15.68 11.73 -7.05
C LEU A 199 16.03 11.85 -5.57
N GLU A 200 16.00 13.08 -5.08
CA GLU A 200 16.22 13.37 -3.66
C GLU A 200 15.28 14.47 -3.16
N GLY A 201 14.98 14.47 -1.90
CA GLY A 201 14.29 15.57 -1.25
C GLY A 201 15.28 16.65 -0.82
N SER A 202 14.98 17.93 -1.03
CA SER A 202 15.90 19.04 -0.69
C SER A 202 16.09 19.27 0.82
N ASP A 203 15.21 18.70 1.64
CA ASP A 203 15.15 18.86 3.08
C ASP A 203 15.29 17.52 3.83
N ILE A 204 15.78 16.51 3.12
CA ILE A 204 16.03 15.18 3.65
C ILE A 204 17.32 15.16 4.46
N VAL A 205 17.27 14.53 5.63
CA VAL A 205 18.39 14.28 6.53
C VAL A 205 18.44 12.81 6.92
N ALA A 206 19.47 12.39 7.65
CA ALA A 206 19.60 11.02 8.13
C ALA A 206 18.31 10.50 8.80
N GLN A 207 17.98 9.24 8.56
CA GLN A 207 16.78 8.54 9.07
C GLN A 207 15.44 9.04 8.49
N ASN A 208 15.44 9.82 7.41
CA ASN A 208 14.18 10.21 6.77
C ASN A 208 13.60 9.11 5.86
N GLY A 209 14.42 8.18 5.40
CA GLY A 209 13.96 7.04 4.61
C GLY A 209 13.35 7.42 3.26
N PHE A 210 13.93 8.40 2.56
CA PHE A 210 13.46 8.73 1.21
C PHE A 210 13.64 7.52 0.29
N GLY A 211 12.60 7.15 -0.45
CA GLY A 211 12.61 5.91 -1.23
C GLY A 211 12.01 4.70 -0.50
N THR A 212 11.42 4.88 0.71
CA THR A 212 10.68 3.82 1.39
C THR A 212 9.52 3.28 0.53
N SER A 213 8.92 4.15 -0.23
CA SER A 213 7.89 3.82 -1.21
C SER A 213 8.05 4.66 -2.49
N VAL A 214 7.77 4.05 -3.63
CA VAL A 214 7.83 4.74 -4.93
C VAL A 214 6.62 4.39 -5.80
N ALA A 215 6.17 5.36 -6.58
CA ALA A 215 5.16 5.16 -7.62
C ALA A 215 5.53 5.98 -8.85
N VAL A 216 5.26 5.48 -10.05
CA VAL A 216 5.50 6.20 -11.31
C VAL A 216 4.36 5.98 -12.28
N LEU A 217 3.98 7.04 -12.97
CA LEU A 217 3.01 6.99 -14.07
C LEU A 217 3.41 8.01 -15.14
N GLY A 218 3.82 7.51 -16.31
CA GLY A 218 4.35 8.34 -17.39
C GLY A 218 5.53 9.17 -16.89
N THR A 219 5.40 10.49 -16.98
CA THR A 219 6.42 11.47 -16.58
C THR A 219 6.30 11.97 -15.13
N THR A 220 5.49 11.34 -14.30
CA THR A 220 5.33 11.73 -12.88
C THR A 220 5.73 10.60 -11.96
N ALA A 221 6.60 10.87 -10.99
CA ALA A 221 6.98 9.96 -9.92
C ALA A 221 6.61 10.55 -8.55
N ILE A 222 6.26 9.68 -7.61
CA ILE A 222 6.08 10.02 -6.19
C ILE A 222 7.01 9.15 -5.38
N VAL A 223 7.70 9.76 -4.42
CA VAL A 223 8.63 9.08 -3.52
C VAL A 223 8.28 9.42 -2.08
N GLY A 224 8.04 8.42 -1.26
CA GLY A 224 7.78 8.56 0.17
C GLY A 224 9.06 8.68 0.99
N ALA A 225 8.95 9.37 2.13
CA ALA A 225 9.97 9.53 3.15
C ALA A 225 9.29 9.50 4.52
N GLU A 226 8.94 8.31 4.97
CA GLU A 226 8.11 8.11 6.17
C GLU A 226 8.76 8.56 7.46
N GLY A 227 10.10 8.46 7.55
CA GLY A 227 10.88 8.90 8.72
C GLY A 227 11.06 10.40 8.83
N TYR A 228 10.67 11.20 7.83
CA TYR A 228 10.83 12.65 7.85
C TYR A 228 10.29 13.27 9.15
N ALA A 229 11.07 14.18 9.76
CA ALA A 229 10.70 14.89 10.98
C ALA A 229 10.18 13.96 12.10
N LYS A 230 10.97 12.93 12.45
CA LYS A 230 10.65 11.91 13.48
C LYS A 230 9.37 11.12 13.15
N GLY A 231 9.19 10.74 11.90
CA GLY A 231 8.03 9.95 11.49
C GLY A 231 6.76 10.77 11.24
N THR A 232 6.83 12.10 11.17
CA THR A 232 5.68 12.87 10.62
C THR A 232 5.45 12.48 9.17
N GLY A 233 6.54 12.23 8.45
CA GLY A 233 6.54 11.74 7.09
C GLY A 233 6.23 12.78 6.01
N ARG A 234 6.63 12.46 4.79
CA ARG A 234 6.35 13.25 3.57
C ARG A 234 6.32 12.36 2.34
N ALA A 235 5.74 12.89 1.26
CA ALA A 235 5.93 12.34 -0.08
C ALA A 235 6.26 13.46 -1.07
N TYR A 236 7.17 13.17 -1.99
CA TYR A 236 7.71 14.15 -2.93
C TYR A 236 7.27 13.80 -4.34
N VAL A 237 6.77 14.79 -5.07
CA VAL A 237 6.33 14.62 -6.46
C VAL A 237 7.39 15.18 -7.38
N PHE A 238 7.79 14.37 -8.34
CA PHE A 238 8.73 14.70 -9.40
C PHE A 238 8.04 14.62 -10.74
N THR A 239 8.48 15.47 -11.67
CA THR A 239 8.01 15.42 -13.07
C THR A 239 9.22 15.45 -13.99
N GLU A 240 9.20 14.59 -14.98
CA GLU A 240 10.18 14.59 -16.06
C GLU A 240 9.91 15.77 -16.99
N THR A 241 10.96 16.49 -17.32
CA THR A 241 10.96 17.65 -18.22
C THR A 241 12.06 17.47 -19.27
N ALA A 242 12.11 18.34 -20.28
CA ALA A 242 13.19 18.33 -21.26
C ALA A 242 14.59 18.49 -20.63
N SER A 243 14.68 19.04 -19.41
CA SER A 243 15.94 19.20 -18.65
C SER A 243 16.14 18.15 -17.56
N GLY A 244 15.40 17.02 -17.62
CA GLY A 244 15.44 15.92 -16.66
C GLY A 244 14.35 16.00 -15.60
N TRP A 245 14.44 15.12 -14.61
CA TRP A 245 13.48 15.03 -13.53
C TRP A 245 13.61 16.18 -12.54
N LYS A 246 12.49 16.80 -12.17
CA LYS A 246 12.46 17.91 -11.21
C LYS A 246 11.40 17.67 -10.15
N ARG A 247 11.73 17.94 -8.89
CA ARG A 247 10.76 18.00 -7.83
C ARG A 247 9.83 19.19 -8.05
N VAL A 248 8.53 18.95 -8.11
CA VAL A 248 7.51 19.97 -8.36
C VAL A 248 6.61 20.21 -7.17
N PHE A 249 6.49 19.24 -6.25
CA PHE A 249 5.60 19.37 -5.09
C PHE A 249 6.07 18.51 -3.90
N VAL A 250 5.59 18.87 -2.70
CA VAL A 250 5.74 18.08 -1.49
C VAL A 250 4.35 17.85 -0.91
N LEU A 251 3.96 16.59 -0.81
CA LEU A 251 2.71 16.15 -0.19
C LEU A 251 2.93 15.96 1.32
N LYS A 252 1.97 16.43 2.09
CA LYS A 252 1.88 16.22 3.54
C LYS A 252 0.40 16.14 3.92
N GLY A 253 0.07 15.32 4.87
CA GLY A 253 -1.28 15.26 5.43
C GLY A 253 -1.58 16.54 6.20
N SER A 254 -2.82 17.00 6.12
CA SER A 254 -3.24 18.26 6.75
C SER A 254 -3.12 18.27 8.27
N ASP A 255 -3.12 17.08 8.88
CA ASP A 255 -3.16 16.86 10.32
C ASP A 255 -2.12 15.82 10.80
N THR A 256 -1.14 15.46 9.95
CA THR A 256 -0.09 14.52 10.33
C THR A 256 0.84 15.10 11.39
N VAL A 257 1.18 14.26 12.37
CA VAL A 257 2.08 14.57 13.49
C VAL A 257 3.22 13.54 13.57
N THR A 258 4.14 13.74 14.50
CA THR A 258 5.25 12.81 14.77
C THR A 258 4.74 11.38 15.00
N GLY A 259 5.33 10.42 14.31
CA GLY A 259 4.99 9.00 14.40
C GLY A 259 3.88 8.53 13.46
N ASP A 260 3.26 9.43 12.68
CA ASP A 260 2.20 9.05 11.75
C ASP A 260 2.71 8.30 10.50
N ASN A 261 3.99 8.44 10.18
CA ASN A 261 4.68 7.75 9.09
C ASN A 261 4.03 8.00 7.71
N PHE A 262 3.63 9.26 7.46
CA PHE A 262 3.07 9.64 6.15
C PHE A 262 4.10 9.43 5.05
N GLY A 263 3.72 8.75 3.98
CA GLY A 263 4.63 8.37 2.90
C GLY A 263 5.14 6.93 2.98
N THR A 264 4.66 6.13 3.95
CA THR A 264 4.97 4.70 4.05
C THR A 264 4.57 3.94 2.78
N SER A 265 3.46 4.33 2.19
CA SER A 265 2.98 3.81 0.90
C SER A 265 2.50 4.97 0.01
N VAL A 266 2.76 4.85 -1.28
CA VAL A 266 2.32 5.84 -2.28
C VAL A 266 1.76 5.15 -3.52
N ALA A 267 0.72 5.72 -4.09
CA ALA A 267 0.15 5.27 -5.36
C ALA A 267 -0.29 6.48 -6.21
N ILE A 268 -0.26 6.34 -7.54
CA ILE A 268 -0.57 7.42 -8.47
C ILE A 268 -1.49 6.96 -9.60
N SER A 269 -2.43 7.81 -9.95
CA SER A 269 -3.19 7.80 -11.20
C SER A 269 -3.03 9.15 -11.91
N PRO A 270 -3.54 9.36 -13.13
CA PRO A 270 -3.26 10.60 -13.90
C PRO A 270 -3.55 11.91 -13.15
N THR A 271 -4.57 11.91 -12.30
CA THR A 271 -5.02 13.11 -11.58
C THR A 271 -5.13 12.94 -10.07
N THR A 272 -4.71 11.78 -9.53
CA THR A 272 -4.90 11.48 -8.10
C THR A 272 -3.68 10.74 -7.56
N ALA A 273 -3.21 11.16 -6.39
CA ALA A 273 -2.22 10.43 -5.59
C ALA A 273 -2.84 10.00 -4.26
N ILE A 274 -2.43 8.84 -3.79
CA ILE A 274 -2.77 8.31 -2.47
C ILE A 274 -1.48 8.16 -1.68
N VAL A 275 -1.51 8.56 -0.43
CA VAL A 275 -0.37 8.43 0.49
C VAL A 275 -0.86 7.85 1.81
N GLY A 276 -0.27 6.75 2.23
CA GLY A 276 -0.56 6.10 3.50
C GLY A 276 0.21 6.73 4.67
N ALA A 277 -0.39 6.63 5.86
CA ALA A 277 0.17 7.07 7.14
C ALA A 277 -0.34 6.10 8.21
N TYR A 278 0.28 4.94 8.32
CA TYR A 278 -0.20 3.84 9.16
C TYR A 278 -0.15 4.16 10.65
N GLY A 279 0.79 5.01 11.07
CA GLY A 279 0.95 5.41 12.48
C GLY A 279 -0.11 6.39 12.98
N ARG A 280 -0.89 7.01 12.08
CA ARG A 280 -1.89 8.01 12.43
C ARG A 280 -2.95 7.47 13.40
N ALA A 281 -3.32 8.28 14.41
CA ALA A 281 -4.34 7.95 15.42
C ALA A 281 -4.03 6.64 16.18
N ASP A 282 -2.84 6.59 16.81
CA ASP A 282 -2.36 5.43 17.56
C ASP A 282 -2.33 4.14 16.72
N ASN A 283 -1.78 4.23 15.50
CA ASN A 283 -1.70 3.14 14.53
C ASN A 283 -3.06 2.61 14.02
N ALA A 284 -4.17 3.33 14.22
CA ALA A 284 -5.40 3.03 13.49
C ALA A 284 -5.21 3.27 11.98
N GLY A 285 -4.32 4.18 11.64
CA GLY A 285 -3.88 4.49 10.30
C GLY A 285 -4.85 5.34 9.47
N ARG A 286 -4.30 5.94 8.42
CA ARG A 286 -5.03 6.77 7.44
C ARG A 286 -4.42 6.65 6.06
N ALA A 287 -5.21 7.00 5.05
CA ALA A 287 -4.69 7.27 3.71
C ALA A 287 -5.24 8.60 3.19
N TYR A 288 -4.36 9.41 2.65
CA TYR A 288 -4.67 10.77 2.20
C TYR A 288 -4.75 10.82 0.68
N VAL A 289 -5.80 11.43 0.17
CA VAL A 289 -6.06 11.58 -1.26
C VAL A 289 -5.71 12.99 -1.69
N PHE A 290 -4.86 13.08 -2.70
CA PHE A 290 -4.50 14.35 -3.33
C PHE A 290 -4.98 14.36 -4.77
N ALA A 291 -5.66 15.42 -5.17
CA ALA A 291 -6.04 15.66 -6.55
C ALA A 291 -5.07 16.66 -7.20
N LYS A 292 -4.70 16.38 -8.44
CA LYS A 292 -3.92 17.29 -9.27
C LYS A 292 -4.86 18.26 -9.99
N ASP A 293 -4.66 19.55 -9.77
CA ASP A 293 -5.34 20.62 -10.48
C ASP A 293 -4.29 21.51 -11.15
N ALA A 294 -4.25 21.47 -12.48
CA ALA A 294 -3.17 22.04 -13.28
C ALA A 294 -1.78 21.53 -12.81
N ALA A 295 -0.98 22.37 -12.18
CA ALA A 295 0.36 22.03 -11.66
C ALA A 295 0.38 21.78 -10.15
N LEU A 296 -0.75 21.92 -9.45
CA LEU A 296 -0.82 21.85 -7.99
C LEU A 296 -1.46 20.54 -7.53
N TRP A 297 -0.97 20.01 -6.41
CA TRP A 297 -1.58 18.89 -5.70
C TRP A 297 -2.27 19.40 -4.44
N LYS A 298 -3.55 19.09 -4.29
CA LYS A 298 -4.34 19.48 -3.13
C LYS A 298 -4.93 18.24 -2.46
N GLN A 299 -4.82 18.15 -1.15
CA GLN A 299 -5.54 17.14 -0.38
C GLN A 299 -7.05 17.36 -0.53
N THR A 300 -7.76 16.30 -0.92
CA THR A 300 -9.21 16.33 -1.17
C THR A 300 -9.99 15.39 -0.28
N ALA A 301 -9.31 14.41 0.32
CA ALA A 301 -9.94 13.51 1.27
C ALA A 301 -8.90 12.87 2.20
N GLU A 302 -9.39 12.35 3.31
CA GLU A 302 -8.76 11.44 4.23
C GLU A 302 -9.62 10.17 4.26
N LEU A 303 -9.00 9.01 4.05
CA LEU A 303 -9.65 7.71 4.05
C LEU A 303 -9.32 6.97 5.34
N ARG A 304 -10.32 6.26 5.84
CA ARG A 304 -10.19 5.29 6.94
C ARG A 304 -11.11 4.11 6.67
N GLY A 305 -10.78 2.95 7.13
CA GLY A 305 -11.70 1.82 7.14
C GLY A 305 -12.84 2.09 8.13
N SER A 306 -14.02 1.65 7.81
CA SER A 306 -15.24 1.96 8.57
C SER A 306 -15.23 1.34 9.99
N ASP A 307 -14.39 0.36 10.22
CA ASP A 307 -14.24 -0.38 11.47
C ASP A 307 -12.77 -0.45 11.96
N THR A 308 -11.85 0.29 11.32
CA THR A 308 -10.46 0.34 11.77
C THR A 308 -10.33 1.01 13.13
N THR A 309 -9.53 0.40 14.00
CA THR A 309 -9.23 0.79 15.37
C THR A 309 -7.72 0.94 15.61
N THR A 310 -7.33 1.33 16.79
CA THR A 310 -5.92 1.40 17.22
C THR A 310 -5.19 0.09 16.94
N GLY A 311 -4.05 0.16 16.29
CA GLY A 311 -3.20 -0.98 15.99
C GLY A 311 -3.49 -1.68 14.67
N ASP A 312 -4.48 -1.25 13.87
CA ASP A 312 -4.86 -1.92 12.63
C ASP A 312 -3.95 -1.58 11.43
N TYR A 313 -3.15 -0.50 11.54
CA TYR A 313 -2.19 -0.05 10.52
C TYR A 313 -2.80 0.21 9.13
N PHE A 314 -4.02 0.76 9.09
CA PHE A 314 -4.64 1.17 7.82
C PHE A 314 -3.76 2.18 7.08
N GLY A 315 -3.50 1.95 5.80
CA GLY A 315 -2.60 2.79 5.00
C GLY A 315 -1.18 2.25 4.88
N ILE A 316 -0.88 1.07 5.46
CA ILE A 316 0.43 0.41 5.28
C ILE A 316 0.71 0.11 3.81
N SER A 317 -0.31 -0.21 3.06
CA SER A 317 -0.28 -0.44 1.63
C SER A 317 -1.43 0.29 0.92
N THR A 318 -1.15 0.89 -0.23
CA THR A 318 -2.13 1.64 -1.02
C THR A 318 -1.98 1.37 -2.50
N ALA A 319 -3.10 1.31 -3.21
CA ALA A 319 -3.13 1.20 -4.67
C ALA A 319 -4.28 2.02 -5.25
N ILE A 320 -4.11 2.54 -6.46
CA ILE A 320 -5.14 3.29 -7.19
C ILE A 320 -5.19 2.91 -8.67
N SER A 321 -6.40 2.77 -9.20
CA SER A 321 -6.65 2.65 -10.64
C SER A 321 -7.91 3.45 -10.99
N GLY A 322 -7.73 4.53 -11.76
CA GLY A 322 -8.84 5.42 -12.12
C GLY A 322 -9.52 6.02 -10.88
N THR A 323 -10.75 5.60 -10.62
CA THR A 323 -11.59 6.06 -9.50
C THR A 323 -11.69 5.04 -8.37
N SER A 324 -10.94 3.95 -8.41
CA SER A 324 -10.91 2.91 -7.38
C SER A 324 -9.59 2.96 -6.60
N VAL A 325 -9.68 2.95 -5.27
CA VAL A 325 -8.55 2.90 -4.33
C VAL A 325 -8.70 1.67 -3.46
N VAL A 326 -7.58 0.96 -3.23
CA VAL A 326 -7.50 -0.14 -2.27
C VAL A 326 -6.47 0.22 -1.21
N VAL A 327 -6.81 0.03 0.06
CA VAL A 327 -5.95 0.33 1.21
C VAL A 327 -5.93 -0.86 2.14
N GLY A 328 -4.74 -1.31 2.53
CA GLY A 328 -4.55 -2.41 3.46
C GLY A 328 -4.48 -1.95 4.92
N ALA A 329 -4.90 -2.85 5.82
CA ALA A 329 -4.84 -2.76 7.28
C ALA A 329 -4.50 -4.16 7.81
N TYR A 330 -3.21 -4.49 7.80
CA TYR A 330 -2.77 -5.89 7.91
C TYR A 330 -2.89 -6.47 9.32
N ASP A 331 -2.89 -5.63 10.37
CA ASP A 331 -3.04 -6.08 11.76
C ASP A 331 -4.51 -6.04 12.24
N HIS A 332 -5.47 -5.64 11.38
CA HIS A 332 -6.88 -5.64 11.73
C HIS A 332 -7.36 -7.04 12.15
N ALA A 333 -8.24 -7.10 13.18
CA ALA A 333 -8.85 -8.33 13.68
C ALA A 333 -7.82 -9.41 14.09
N GLU A 334 -6.97 -9.10 15.07
CA GLU A 334 -5.93 -10.01 15.59
C GLU A 334 -4.95 -10.46 14.50
N ASP A 335 -4.47 -9.49 13.70
CA ASP A 335 -3.51 -9.71 12.61
C ASP A 335 -4.04 -10.60 11.46
N ALA A 336 -5.34 -10.91 11.44
CA ALA A 336 -5.96 -11.57 10.29
C ALA A 336 -5.89 -10.68 9.04
N GLY A 337 -5.95 -9.37 9.27
CA GLY A 337 -5.83 -8.33 8.26
C GLY A 337 -7.08 -8.10 7.39
N ARG A 338 -7.14 -6.93 6.80
CA ARG A 338 -8.20 -6.49 5.88
C ARG A 338 -7.63 -5.59 4.80
N ALA A 339 -8.40 -5.44 3.73
CA ALA A 339 -8.20 -4.35 2.78
C ALA A 339 -9.55 -3.71 2.46
N TYR A 340 -9.53 -2.41 2.21
CA TYR A 340 -10.74 -1.61 2.00
C TYR A 340 -10.74 -1.01 0.61
N VAL A 341 -11.86 -1.10 -0.08
CA VAL A 341 -12.04 -0.53 -1.41
C VAL A 341 -12.84 0.76 -1.30
N PHE A 342 -12.32 1.81 -1.89
CA PHE A 342 -12.98 3.11 -1.98
C PHE A 342 -13.22 3.47 -3.44
N ALA A 343 -14.38 4.03 -3.73
CA ALA A 343 -14.70 4.58 -5.04
C ALA A 343 -14.93 6.09 -4.98
N LYS A 344 -14.46 6.81 -5.99
CA LYS A 344 -14.74 8.23 -6.16
C LYS A 344 -16.16 8.41 -6.69
N THR A 345 -16.98 9.18 -5.98
CA THR A 345 -18.35 9.51 -6.33
C THR A 345 -18.51 11.02 -6.50
N ALA A 346 -19.66 11.49 -6.94
CA ALA A 346 -19.97 12.93 -7.02
C ALA A 346 -19.89 13.61 -5.64
N SER A 347 -20.13 12.86 -4.53
CA SER A 347 -20.07 13.37 -3.15
C SER A 347 -18.72 13.12 -2.45
N GLY A 348 -17.68 12.70 -3.19
CA GLY A 348 -16.35 12.40 -2.67
C GLY A 348 -16.05 10.89 -2.67
N TRP A 349 -15.04 10.51 -1.91
CA TRP A 349 -14.62 9.11 -1.79
C TRP A 349 -15.50 8.37 -0.79
N LYS A 350 -15.93 7.16 -1.16
CA LYS A 350 -16.76 6.30 -0.31
C LYS A 350 -16.18 4.90 -0.28
N GLU A 351 -16.14 4.30 0.90
CA GLU A 351 -15.89 2.88 1.05
C GLU A 351 -17.04 2.09 0.42
N THR A 352 -16.68 1.16 -0.46
CA THR A 352 -17.63 0.32 -1.21
C THR A 352 -17.56 -1.13 -0.80
N ALA A 353 -16.39 -1.57 -0.29
CA ALA A 353 -16.20 -2.95 0.14
C ALA A 353 -15.07 -3.05 1.16
N GLU A 354 -15.17 -4.06 2.01
CA GLU A 354 -14.12 -4.64 2.82
C GLU A 354 -13.74 -5.99 2.21
N LEU A 355 -12.44 -6.23 2.03
CA LEU A 355 -11.88 -7.45 1.48
C LEU A 355 -11.26 -8.28 2.59
N LYS A 356 -11.49 -9.58 2.53
CA LYS A 356 -10.80 -10.59 3.33
C LYS A 356 -10.66 -11.87 2.50
N GLY A 357 -9.63 -12.64 2.71
CA GLY A 357 -9.52 -13.98 2.14
C GLY A 357 -10.57 -14.91 2.74
N SER A 358 -11.01 -15.86 1.96
CA SER A 358 -12.06 -16.81 2.37
C SER A 358 -11.67 -17.70 3.55
N ASP A 359 -10.37 -17.83 3.77
CA ASP A 359 -9.74 -18.72 4.75
C ASP A 359 -8.72 -17.98 5.65
N THR A 360 -8.68 -16.63 5.62
CA THR A 360 -7.79 -15.86 6.49
C THR A 360 -8.21 -15.96 7.95
N VAL A 361 -7.21 -16.19 8.81
CA VAL A 361 -7.31 -16.28 10.27
C VAL A 361 -6.31 -15.33 10.92
N ALA A 362 -6.26 -15.28 12.26
CA ALA A 362 -5.29 -14.50 13.00
C ALA A 362 -3.85 -14.77 12.53
N GLU A 363 -3.01 -13.74 12.50
CA GLU A 363 -1.59 -13.75 12.06
C GLU A 363 -1.37 -14.04 10.56
N ASP A 364 -2.41 -13.96 9.73
CA ASP A 364 -2.29 -14.12 8.28
C ASP A 364 -1.84 -12.84 7.55
N TYR A 365 -2.01 -11.68 8.19
CA TYR A 365 -1.58 -10.35 7.68
C TYR A 365 -2.15 -10.01 6.29
N PHE A 366 -3.42 -10.34 6.07
CA PHE A 366 -4.10 -9.97 4.82
C PHE A 366 -4.14 -8.44 4.67
N GLY A 367 -3.77 -7.92 3.51
CA GLY A 367 -3.69 -6.47 3.28
C GLY A 367 -2.30 -5.89 3.49
N SER A 368 -1.30 -6.71 3.82
CA SER A 368 0.11 -6.27 3.89
C SER A 368 0.60 -5.65 2.59
N SER A 369 0.10 -6.14 1.48
CA SER A 369 0.33 -5.58 0.14
C SER A 369 -0.96 -5.57 -0.67
N VAL A 370 -1.18 -4.50 -1.44
CA VAL A 370 -2.37 -4.35 -2.30
C VAL A 370 -2.00 -3.81 -3.67
N ALA A 371 -2.73 -4.25 -4.68
CA ALA A 371 -2.62 -3.73 -6.04
C ALA A 371 -4.01 -3.68 -6.70
N VAL A 372 -4.23 -2.75 -7.63
CA VAL A 372 -5.48 -2.64 -8.38
C VAL A 372 -5.23 -2.22 -9.83
N SER A 373 -5.93 -2.87 -10.76
CA SER A 373 -5.93 -2.51 -12.19
C SER A 373 -7.33 -2.69 -12.76
N GLY A 374 -7.95 -1.59 -13.19
CA GLY A 374 -9.36 -1.56 -13.58
C GLY A 374 -10.27 -2.05 -12.44
N THR A 375 -10.95 -3.17 -12.64
CA THR A 375 -11.85 -3.79 -11.65
C THR A 375 -11.23 -5.02 -10.95
N THR A 376 -9.93 -5.24 -11.07
CA THR A 376 -9.23 -6.35 -10.43
C THR A 376 -8.36 -5.82 -9.29
N ALA A 377 -8.63 -6.26 -8.07
CA ALA A 377 -7.77 -6.03 -6.92
C ALA A 377 -7.02 -7.31 -6.56
N VAL A 378 -5.77 -7.18 -6.15
CA VAL A 378 -4.94 -8.27 -5.63
C VAL A 378 -4.44 -7.86 -4.25
N THR A 379 -4.52 -8.77 -3.30
CA THR A 379 -4.12 -8.53 -1.90
C THR A 379 -3.25 -9.68 -1.41
N GLY A 380 -2.12 -9.37 -0.82
CA GLY A 380 -1.23 -10.34 -0.20
C GLY A 380 -1.61 -10.64 1.25
N SER A 381 -1.20 -11.83 1.72
CA SER A 381 -1.39 -12.38 3.06
C SER A 381 -0.20 -13.29 3.36
N TYR A 382 0.92 -12.69 3.71
CA TYR A 382 2.21 -13.41 3.77
C TYR A 382 2.32 -14.38 4.96
N GLY A 383 1.56 -14.13 6.05
CA GLY A 383 1.58 -14.98 7.25
C GLY A 383 0.85 -16.30 7.09
N GLN A 384 -0.06 -16.41 6.11
CA GLN A 384 -0.92 -17.57 5.96
C GLN A 384 -0.12 -18.88 5.82
N ALA A 385 -0.68 -19.97 6.37
CA ALA A 385 -0.09 -21.31 6.30
C ALA A 385 1.36 -21.37 6.83
N LYS A 386 1.64 -20.81 8.02
CA LYS A 386 2.96 -20.72 8.63
C LYS A 386 3.96 -19.93 7.77
N TYR A 387 3.53 -18.77 7.29
CA TYR A 387 4.32 -17.90 6.42
C TYR A 387 4.68 -18.52 5.05
N ALA A 388 3.96 -19.58 4.61
CA ALA A 388 4.02 -19.98 3.19
C ALA A 388 3.42 -18.89 2.30
N GLY A 389 2.42 -18.19 2.83
CA GLY A 389 1.77 -17.04 2.26
C GLY A 389 0.75 -17.35 1.15
N ARG A 390 -0.09 -16.37 0.86
CA ARG A 390 -1.11 -16.40 -0.20
C ARG A 390 -1.29 -15.01 -0.80
N ALA A 391 -1.90 -14.97 -1.96
CA ALA A 391 -2.49 -13.74 -2.49
C ALA A 391 -3.90 -14.03 -3.01
N TYR A 392 -4.76 -13.04 -2.92
CA TYR A 392 -6.17 -13.18 -3.25
C TYR A 392 -6.57 -12.16 -4.30
N VAL A 393 -7.37 -12.60 -5.26
CA VAL A 393 -7.88 -11.75 -6.33
C VAL A 393 -9.35 -11.49 -6.12
N PHE A 394 -9.74 -10.22 -6.22
CA PHE A 394 -11.11 -9.76 -6.04
C PHE A 394 -11.58 -8.95 -7.26
N LYS A 395 -12.89 -8.84 -7.40
CA LYS A 395 -13.49 -7.81 -8.23
C LYS A 395 -13.70 -6.55 -7.35
N SER A 396 -12.98 -5.47 -7.65
CA SER A 396 -13.11 -4.18 -6.95
C SER A 396 -14.21 -3.30 -7.56
#